data_5f7611c7b21fadd2995baee06bf07ba6
#
_entry.id   5f7611c7b21fadd2995baee06bf07ba6
#
_cell.length_a   1.000
_cell.length_b   1.000
_cell.length_c   1.000
_cell.angle_alpha   90.00
_cell.angle_beta   90.00
_cell.angle_gamma   90.00
#
_symmetry.space_group_name_H-M   'P 1'
#
loop_
_entity.id
_entity.type
_entity.pdbx_description
1 polymer ?
#
loop_
_entity_poly.entity_id
_entity_poly.type
_entity_poly.pdbx_seq_one_letter_code
_entity_poly.pdbx_strand_id
1 'polypeptide(L)' 'MSEQFTSSVTHDNSLTFYGDGKRILELKSNGDILVYDRLVENDKEVVDAMRAFIDSLYGSGYLK' A
#
# COMPACT_ATOMS: atom_id res chain seq x y z
N MET A 1 -14.42 -18.61 -6.90
CA MET A 1 -13.47 -18.32 -5.85
C MET A 1 -13.11 -16.84 -5.87
N SER A 2 -13.08 -16.24 -4.75
CA SER A 2 -12.80 -14.83 -4.69
C SER A 2 -11.48 -14.61 -3.96
N GLU A 3 -10.74 -13.66 -4.47
CA GLU A 3 -9.52 -13.21 -3.80
C GLU A 3 -9.89 -12.17 -2.78
N GLN A 4 -9.20 -12.19 -1.69
CA GLN A 4 -9.38 -11.19 -0.67
C GLN A 4 -8.16 -10.27 -0.65
N PHE A 5 -8.43 -8.99 -0.75
CA PHE A 5 -7.38 -8.00 -0.67
C PHE A 5 -7.57 -7.21 0.60
N THR A 6 -6.50 -7.07 1.35
CA THR A 6 -6.52 -6.29 2.56
C THR A 6 -5.34 -5.34 2.55
N SER A 7 -5.44 -4.32 3.35
CA SER A 7 -4.35 -3.37 3.50
C SER A 7 -4.15 -3.12 4.98
N SER A 8 -2.94 -2.76 5.35
CA SER A 8 -2.65 -2.41 6.72
C SER A 8 -1.61 -1.30 6.74
N VAL A 9 -1.64 -0.53 7.81
CA VAL A 9 -0.68 0.52 8.05
C VAL A 9 0.08 0.14 9.31
N THR A 10 1.39 -0.02 9.18
CA THR A 10 2.22 -0.31 10.33
C THR A 10 2.56 1.00 11.05
N HIS A 11 3.12 0.89 12.23
CA HIS A 11 3.40 2.10 12.99
C HIS A 11 4.58 2.89 12.45
N ASP A 12 5.30 2.39 11.46
CA ASP A 12 6.29 3.18 10.74
C ASP A 12 5.70 3.81 9.48
N ASN A 13 4.37 3.81 9.38
CA ASN A 13 3.61 4.43 8.28
C ASN A 13 3.77 3.74 6.95
N SER A 14 4.18 2.49 6.95
CA SER A 14 4.21 1.71 5.72
C SER A 14 2.82 1.19 5.41
N LEU A 15 2.46 1.20 4.15
CA LEU A 15 1.22 0.62 3.68
C LEU A 15 1.52 -0.73 3.05
N THR A 16 0.82 -1.75 3.47
CA THR A 16 1.02 -3.08 2.93
C THR A 16 -0.31 -3.61 2.42
N PHE A 17 -0.30 -4.12 1.21
CA PHE A 17 -1.49 -4.66 0.56
C PHE A 17 -1.31 -6.15 0.38
N TYR A 18 -2.31 -6.90 0.83
CA TYR A 18 -2.29 -8.35 0.77
C TYR A 18 -3.35 -8.83 -0.21
N GLY A 19 -3.03 -9.90 -0.90
CA GLY A 19 -4.00 -10.59 -1.71
C GLY A 19 -3.83 -12.06 -1.47
N ASP A 20 -4.93 -12.73 -1.12
CA ASP A 20 -4.91 -14.17 -0.93
C ASP A 20 -3.92 -14.58 0.17
N GLY A 21 -3.81 -13.74 1.19
CA GLY A 21 -2.92 -14.03 2.31
C GLY A 21 -1.46 -13.75 2.05
N LYS A 22 -1.13 -13.21 0.90
CA LYS A 22 0.25 -12.92 0.55
C LYS A 22 0.45 -11.43 0.42
N ARG A 23 1.64 -10.98 0.80
CA ARG A 23 1.99 -9.58 0.64
C ARG A 23 2.27 -9.31 -0.84
N ILE A 24 1.45 -8.47 -1.44
CA ILE A 24 1.58 -8.17 -2.85
C ILE A 24 2.35 -6.88 -3.05
N LEU A 25 1.97 -5.83 -2.33
CA LEU A 25 2.53 -4.51 -2.54
C LEU A 25 2.81 -3.87 -1.19
N GLU A 26 3.95 -3.24 -1.07
CA GLU A 26 4.30 -2.52 0.14
C GLU A 26 4.87 -1.17 -0.24
N LEU A 27 4.33 -0.12 0.37
CA LEU A 27 4.79 1.24 0.15
C LEU A 27 5.36 1.74 1.47
N LYS A 28 6.66 1.91 1.52
CA LYS A 28 7.33 2.33 2.74
C LYS A 28 7.48 3.85 2.77
N SER A 29 7.51 4.39 3.98
CA SER A 29 7.56 5.83 4.14
C SER A 29 8.85 6.44 3.61
N ASN A 30 9.89 5.65 3.46
CA ASN A 30 11.16 6.14 2.91
C ASN A 30 11.19 6.12 1.39
N GLY A 31 10.09 5.71 0.74
CA GLY A 31 10.00 5.71 -0.71
C GLY A 31 10.15 4.35 -1.35
N ASP A 32 10.47 3.32 -0.57
CA ASP A 32 10.62 1.98 -1.12
C ASP A 32 9.28 1.43 -1.57
N ILE A 33 9.25 0.88 -2.78
CA ILE A 33 8.07 0.21 -3.32
C ILE A 33 8.46 -1.23 -3.57
N LEU A 34 7.79 -2.14 -2.88
CA LEU A 34 8.08 -3.56 -2.99
C LEU A 34 6.88 -4.28 -3.59
N VAL A 35 7.15 -5.19 -4.51
CA VAL A 35 6.13 -6.04 -5.10
C VAL A 35 6.58 -7.48 -4.84
N TYR A 36 5.74 -8.24 -4.17
CA TYR A 36 6.06 -9.61 -3.75
C TYR A 36 7.38 -9.63 -2.98
N ASP A 37 7.54 -8.68 -2.06
CA ASP A 37 8.73 -8.54 -1.21
C ASP A 37 10.01 -8.23 -1.97
N ARG A 38 9.89 -7.77 -3.21
CA ARG A 38 11.05 -7.37 -4.00
C ARG A 38 11.01 -5.88 -4.23
N LEU A 39 12.12 -5.22 -3.94
CA LEU A 39 12.22 -3.79 -4.16
C LEU A 39 12.25 -3.52 -5.66
N VAL A 40 11.25 -2.83 -6.17
CA VAL A 40 11.16 -2.53 -7.59
C VAL A 40 11.42 -1.06 -7.87
N GLU A 41 11.28 -0.20 -6.88
CA GLU A 41 11.49 1.22 -7.07
C GLU A 41 11.70 1.88 -5.72
N ASN A 42 12.41 2.99 -5.72
CA ASN A 42 12.55 3.82 -4.55
C ASN A 42 12.30 5.25 -4.98
N ASP A 43 11.11 5.76 -4.76
CA ASP A 43 10.73 7.10 -5.16
C ASP A 43 9.71 7.63 -4.17
N LYS A 44 10.17 8.49 -3.29
CA LYS A 44 9.33 8.99 -2.22
C LYS A 44 8.17 9.80 -2.75
N GLU A 45 8.36 10.53 -3.83
CA GLU A 45 7.27 11.30 -4.43
C GLU A 45 6.17 10.37 -4.93
N VAL A 46 6.55 9.28 -5.56
CA VAL A 46 5.58 8.31 -6.05
C VAL A 46 4.84 7.68 -4.89
N VAL A 47 5.57 7.30 -3.86
CA VAL A 47 4.93 6.70 -2.68
C VAL A 47 3.97 7.68 -2.03
N ASP A 48 4.40 8.93 -1.88
CA ASP A 48 3.54 9.95 -1.28
C ASP A 48 2.29 10.17 -2.11
N ALA A 49 2.42 10.18 -3.43
CA ALA A 49 1.27 10.35 -4.32
C ALA A 49 0.32 9.16 -4.20
N MET A 50 0.86 7.96 -4.15
CA MET A 50 0.03 6.78 -4.00
C MET A 50 -0.70 6.78 -2.67
N ARG A 51 -0.01 7.17 -1.61
CA ARG A 51 -0.63 7.24 -0.29
C ARG A 51 -1.74 8.27 -0.27
N ALA A 52 -1.52 9.42 -0.89
CA ALA A 52 -2.54 10.45 -0.96
C ALA A 52 -3.75 9.96 -1.73
N PHE A 53 -3.53 9.23 -2.81
CA PHE A 53 -4.62 8.67 -3.60
C PHE A 53 -5.44 7.68 -2.78
N ILE A 54 -4.76 6.80 -2.05
CA ILE A 54 -5.42 5.81 -1.23
C ILE A 54 -6.18 6.48 -0.10
N ASP A 55 -5.58 7.48 0.54
CA ASP A 55 -6.24 8.22 1.60
C ASP A 55 -7.50 8.90 1.06
N SER A 56 -7.44 9.41 -0.16
CA SER A 56 -8.58 10.05 -0.78
C SER A 56 -9.72 9.07 -0.97
N LEU A 57 -9.41 7.85 -1.36
CA LEU A 57 -10.44 6.82 -1.54
C LEU A 57 -11.09 6.46 -0.21
N TYR A 58 -10.29 6.20 0.80
CA TYR A 58 -10.83 5.80 2.10
C TYR A 58 -11.44 6.96 2.84
N GLY A 59 -10.83 8.13 2.71
CA GLY A 59 -11.29 9.30 3.45
C GLY A 59 -12.52 9.94 2.85
N SER A 60 -12.86 9.61 1.61
CA SER A 60 -14.02 10.21 0.95
C SER A 60 -15.34 9.57 1.37
N GLY A 61 -15.27 8.47 2.11
CA GLY A 61 -16.50 7.81 2.57
C GLY A 61 -16.96 6.67 1.69
N TYR A 62 -16.28 6.42 0.62
CA TYR A 62 -16.67 5.34 -0.26
C TYR A 62 -16.61 3.97 0.40
N LEU A 63 -15.62 3.80 1.27
CA LEU A 63 -15.32 2.49 1.83
C LEU A 63 -15.59 2.44 3.32
N LYS A 64 -16.48 3.25 3.77
CA LYS A 64 -16.85 3.22 5.18
C LYS A 64 -17.71 2.01 5.50
#